data_f49e530985ef1842707e5d307178604e
#
_entry.id   f49e530985ef1842707e5d307178604e
#
_cell.length_a   1.000
_cell.length_b   1.000
_cell.length_c   1.000
_cell.angle_alpha   90.00
_cell.angle_beta   90.00
_cell.angle_gamma   90.00
#
_symmetry.space_group_name_H-M   'P 1'
#
loop_
_entity.id
_entity.type
_entity.pdbx_description
1 polymer ?
#
loop_
_entity_poly.entity_id
_entity_poly.type
_entity_poly.pdbx_seq_one_letter_code
_entity_poly.pdbx_strand_id
1 'polypeptide(L)'
;SQKELAQVLTHFKQQNNSDTSKILVGLDSPDDGGVIDIGNGIKLVQTVDFFTPILDNPFDWGKVAAANALSDIYAMGGTPVSSLQLVSWPRDDLSFEILSEVLKGGLEIMQSAGCNIIGGHSIDDKEPKYGFAVTGIINEVIYKKRNLQVGDKLFLTKPLGSGIISSAIKKNIASEKAISEVTKVMSTLNDKALEVAKELNANAITDVTGFGLLGHLIEMVGDASVTVNIYLENVPVIEFAKEYFNNGIYPSGSKRNFDAARENTN
;
A
#
# COMPACT_ATOMS: atom_id res chain seq x y z
N SER A 1 -8.54 -4.88 -13.82
CA SER A 1 -7.62 -3.76 -14.14
C SER A 1 -8.11 -2.48 -13.49
N GLN A 2 -7.25 -1.48 -13.32
CA GLN A 2 -7.64 -0.14 -12.83
C GLN A 2 -8.79 0.47 -13.65
N LYS A 3 -8.77 0.27 -14.97
CA LYS A 3 -9.84 0.76 -15.88
C LYS A 3 -11.21 0.11 -15.56
N GLU A 4 -11.24 -1.18 -15.27
CA GLU A 4 -12.48 -1.90 -14.90
C GLU A 4 -13.02 -1.45 -13.54
N LEU A 5 -12.15 -1.28 -12.55
CA LEU A 5 -12.53 -0.78 -11.25
C LEU A 5 -13.07 0.66 -11.33
N ALA A 6 -12.40 1.53 -12.07
CA ALA A 6 -12.85 2.90 -12.31
C ALA A 6 -14.23 2.94 -12.97
N GLN A 7 -14.52 2.01 -13.89
CA GLN A 7 -15.81 1.90 -14.57
C GLN A 7 -16.95 1.52 -13.61
N VAL A 8 -16.69 0.57 -12.70
CA VAL A 8 -17.66 0.20 -11.65
C VAL A 8 -17.91 1.37 -10.70
N LEU A 9 -16.84 2.04 -10.25
CA LEU A 9 -16.93 3.18 -9.32
C LEU A 9 -17.67 4.39 -9.92
N THR A 10 -17.69 4.55 -11.25
CA THR A 10 -18.43 5.64 -11.90
C THR A 10 -19.93 5.60 -11.58
N HIS A 11 -20.51 4.41 -11.43
CA HIS A 11 -21.92 4.26 -11.06
C HIS A 11 -22.22 4.73 -9.63
N PHE A 12 -21.27 4.65 -8.71
CA PHE A 12 -21.42 5.14 -7.33
C PHE A 12 -21.36 6.66 -7.23
N LYS A 13 -20.56 7.31 -8.10
CA LYS A 13 -20.42 8.77 -8.11
C LYS A 13 -21.73 9.49 -8.44
N GLN A 14 -22.58 8.89 -9.26
CA GLN A 14 -23.85 9.48 -9.70
C GLN A 14 -24.99 9.36 -8.68
N GLN A 15 -24.89 8.51 -7.67
CA GLN A 15 -25.97 8.19 -6.74
C GLN A 15 -25.80 8.77 -5.33
N ASN A 16 -24.67 9.41 -5.06
CA ASN A 16 -24.35 9.90 -3.71
C ASN A 16 -25.02 11.28 -3.49
N ASN A 17 -26.32 11.29 -3.14
CA ASN A 17 -27.10 12.48 -2.79
C ASN A 17 -26.88 12.95 -1.34
N SER A 18 -25.88 12.42 -0.62
CA SER A 18 -25.53 12.86 0.74
C SER A 18 -24.75 14.18 0.71
N ASP A 19 -24.77 14.91 1.83
CA ASP A 19 -23.93 16.10 2.01
C ASP A 19 -22.45 15.71 1.89
N THR A 20 -21.87 16.01 0.75
CA THR A 20 -20.45 15.72 0.45
C THR A 20 -19.52 16.86 0.85
N SER A 21 -20.06 17.95 1.46
CA SER A 21 -19.27 19.14 1.83
C SER A 21 -18.12 18.84 2.80
N LYS A 22 -18.21 17.76 3.55
CA LYS A 22 -17.18 17.28 4.50
C LYS A 22 -16.16 16.34 3.90
N ILE A 23 -16.39 15.81 2.70
CA ILE A 23 -15.46 14.89 2.04
C ILE A 23 -14.35 15.72 1.39
N LEU A 24 -13.13 15.59 1.89
CA LEU A 24 -11.95 16.30 1.39
C LEU A 24 -11.19 15.51 0.33
N VAL A 25 -11.18 14.17 0.48
CA VAL A 25 -10.66 13.21 -0.50
C VAL A 25 -11.62 12.02 -0.52
N GLY A 26 -12.12 11.67 -1.69
CA GLY A 26 -13.12 10.62 -1.87
C GLY A 26 -13.15 10.06 -3.28
N LEU A 27 -14.25 9.41 -3.65
CA LEU A 27 -14.38 8.68 -4.92
C LEU A 27 -14.26 9.55 -6.18
N ASP A 28 -14.46 10.86 -6.10
CA ASP A 28 -14.36 11.77 -7.24
C ASP A 28 -12.91 11.99 -7.68
N SER A 29 -12.00 11.98 -6.73
CA SER A 29 -10.55 12.02 -6.96
C SER A 29 -9.89 11.01 -6.02
N PRO A 30 -9.90 9.71 -6.35
CA PRO A 30 -9.37 8.67 -5.49
C PRO A 30 -7.88 8.87 -5.22
N ASP A 31 -7.51 8.69 -3.97
CA ASP A 31 -6.15 8.76 -3.47
C ASP A 31 -5.84 7.52 -2.62
N ASP A 32 -4.72 7.48 -1.93
CA ASP A 32 -4.31 6.32 -1.12
C ASP A 32 -5.29 6.09 0.06
N GLY A 33 -5.90 7.14 0.61
CA GLY A 33 -6.95 7.04 1.63
C GLY A 33 -8.08 8.04 1.44
N GLY A 34 -9.26 7.72 1.96
CA GLY A 34 -10.40 8.65 2.03
C GLY A 34 -10.23 9.62 3.20
N VAL A 35 -10.54 10.92 3.00
CA VAL A 35 -10.41 11.95 4.03
C VAL A 35 -11.73 12.69 4.23
N ILE A 36 -12.16 12.78 5.49
CA ILE A 36 -13.38 13.49 5.89
C ILE A 36 -13.07 14.51 6.99
N ASP A 37 -13.66 15.71 6.89
CA ASP A 37 -13.66 16.71 7.95
C ASP A 37 -14.80 16.40 8.93
N ILE A 38 -14.46 16.15 10.19
CA ILE A 38 -15.46 15.89 11.24
C ILE A 38 -15.75 17.11 12.11
N GLY A 39 -15.20 18.27 11.74
CA GLY A 39 -15.35 19.53 12.47
C GLY A 39 -14.21 19.79 13.44
N ASN A 40 -14.20 21.00 13.99
CA ASN A 40 -13.17 21.46 14.94
C ASN A 40 -11.72 21.36 14.43
N GLY A 41 -11.52 21.41 13.11
CA GLY A 41 -10.20 21.26 12.49
C GLY A 41 -9.66 19.83 12.44
N ILE A 42 -10.47 18.84 12.83
CA ILE A 42 -10.07 17.43 12.82
C ILE A 42 -10.44 16.79 11.49
N LYS A 43 -9.46 16.22 10.81
CA LYS A 43 -9.63 15.45 9.58
C LYS A 43 -9.31 13.97 9.86
N LEU A 44 -10.26 13.09 9.56
CA LEU A 44 -10.02 11.65 9.62
C LEU A 44 -9.58 11.15 8.25
N VAL A 45 -8.54 10.33 8.23
CA VAL A 45 -8.15 9.52 7.08
C VAL A 45 -8.46 8.06 7.35
N GLN A 46 -9.04 7.38 6.38
CA GLN A 46 -9.41 5.97 6.48
C GLN A 46 -8.97 5.21 5.23
N THR A 47 -8.47 4.02 5.46
CA THR A 47 -8.14 3.06 4.41
C THR A 47 -8.51 1.65 4.83
N VAL A 48 -8.54 0.72 3.88
CA VAL A 48 -8.72 -0.71 4.12
C VAL A 48 -7.89 -1.52 3.13
N ASP A 49 -7.01 -2.34 3.69
CA ASP A 49 -6.18 -3.26 2.91
C ASP A 49 -6.15 -4.65 3.54
N PHE A 50 -6.35 -5.67 2.72
CA PHE A 50 -6.20 -7.06 3.10
C PHE A 50 -5.84 -7.91 1.88
N PHE A 51 -5.03 -8.95 2.08
CA PHE A 51 -4.54 -9.79 0.99
C PHE A 51 -4.21 -11.21 1.45
N THR A 52 -4.05 -12.10 0.47
CA THR A 52 -3.64 -13.49 0.69
C THR A 52 -2.15 -13.55 1.07
N PRO A 53 -1.66 -14.66 1.68
CA PRO A 53 -0.25 -14.80 2.05
C PRO A 53 0.71 -14.52 0.87
N ILE A 54 1.70 -13.70 1.14
CA ILE A 54 2.82 -13.39 0.22
C ILE A 54 4.16 -13.86 0.77
N LEU A 55 4.17 -14.32 2.01
CA LEU A 55 5.25 -14.96 2.73
C LEU A 55 4.72 -16.24 3.36
N ASP A 56 5.58 -17.27 3.49
CA ASP A 56 5.19 -18.56 4.09
C ASP A 56 5.17 -18.52 5.61
N ASN A 57 5.98 -17.64 6.22
CA ASN A 57 5.96 -17.46 7.67
C ASN A 57 4.72 -16.65 8.09
N PRO A 58 3.81 -17.21 8.92
CA PRO A 58 2.56 -16.55 9.29
C PRO A 58 2.77 -15.26 10.10
N PHE A 59 3.74 -15.23 11.00
CA PHE A 59 4.07 -14.04 11.77
C PHE A 59 4.57 -12.90 10.87
N ASP A 60 5.46 -13.19 9.94
CA ASP A 60 5.98 -12.21 8.98
C ASP A 60 4.90 -11.71 8.02
N TRP A 61 4.01 -12.60 7.55
CA TRP A 61 2.84 -12.17 6.78
C TRP A 61 1.96 -11.20 7.56
N GLY A 62 1.71 -11.48 8.84
CA GLY A 62 0.97 -10.57 9.72
C GLY A 62 1.62 -9.18 9.83
N LYS A 63 2.96 -9.14 9.98
CA LYS A 63 3.72 -7.87 10.01
C LYS A 63 3.55 -7.08 8.71
N VAL A 64 3.69 -7.75 7.58
CA VAL A 64 3.58 -7.09 6.27
C VAL A 64 2.16 -6.59 6.03
N ALA A 65 1.14 -7.34 6.43
CA ALA A 65 -0.26 -6.92 6.31
C ALA A 65 -0.55 -5.63 7.09
N ALA A 66 -0.01 -5.52 8.30
CA ALA A 66 -0.15 -4.32 9.13
C ALA A 66 0.63 -3.13 8.54
N ALA A 67 1.89 -3.34 8.13
CA ALA A 67 2.70 -2.28 7.55
C ALA A 67 2.10 -1.73 6.25
N ASN A 68 1.51 -2.61 5.43
CA ASN A 68 0.85 -2.22 4.18
C ASN A 68 -0.40 -1.37 4.47
N ALA A 69 -1.29 -1.79 5.37
CA ALA A 69 -2.50 -1.03 5.70
C ALA A 69 -2.20 0.32 6.36
N LEU A 70 -1.09 0.45 7.08
CA LEU A 70 -0.62 1.70 7.67
C LEU A 70 -0.02 2.66 6.63
N SER A 71 0.48 2.13 5.52
CA SER A 71 1.20 2.90 4.49
C SER A 71 0.35 4.00 3.87
N ASP A 72 -0.91 3.73 3.55
CA ASP A 72 -1.85 4.71 3.01
C ASP A 72 -2.08 5.89 3.98
N ILE A 73 -2.15 5.59 5.29
CA ILE A 73 -2.30 6.65 6.30
C ILE A 73 -1.11 7.60 6.25
N TYR A 74 0.10 7.06 6.17
CA TYR A 74 1.32 7.86 6.05
C TYR A 74 1.38 8.61 4.71
N ALA A 75 1.00 7.97 3.60
CA ALA A 75 0.97 8.62 2.28
C ALA A 75 0.04 9.84 2.26
N MET A 76 -1.08 9.78 2.99
CA MET A 76 -2.02 10.89 3.14
C MET A 76 -1.59 11.96 4.16
N GLY A 77 -0.44 11.81 4.85
CA GLY A 77 0.06 12.73 5.86
C GLY A 77 -0.50 12.51 7.26
N GLY A 78 -1.21 11.40 7.46
CA GLY A 78 -1.91 11.07 8.70
C GLY A 78 -1.03 10.40 9.75
N THR A 79 -1.49 10.43 10.98
CA THR A 79 -0.98 9.63 12.10
C THR A 79 -2.01 8.56 12.42
N PRO A 80 -1.65 7.26 12.36
CA PRO A 80 -2.56 6.17 12.71
C PRO A 80 -3.03 6.29 14.17
N VAL A 81 -4.30 5.95 14.43
CA VAL A 81 -4.89 6.01 15.77
C VAL A 81 -5.47 4.67 16.17
N SER A 82 -6.28 4.08 15.29
CA SER A 82 -6.96 2.82 15.57
C SER A 82 -7.13 1.99 14.31
N SER A 83 -7.29 0.68 14.51
CA SER A 83 -7.53 -0.27 13.43
C SER A 83 -8.52 -1.36 13.81
N LEU A 84 -9.16 -1.91 12.79
CA LEU A 84 -10.01 -3.10 12.85
C LEU A 84 -9.37 -4.20 12.00
N GLN A 85 -9.24 -5.40 12.55
CA GLN A 85 -8.70 -6.54 11.83
C GLN A 85 -9.74 -7.15 10.88
N LEU A 86 -9.31 -7.52 9.70
CA LEU A 86 -10.09 -8.26 8.71
C LEU A 86 -9.43 -9.64 8.53
N VAL A 87 -10.17 -10.69 8.85
CA VAL A 87 -9.67 -12.07 8.81
C VAL A 87 -10.61 -12.92 7.96
N SER A 88 -10.06 -13.57 6.97
CA SER A 88 -10.69 -14.66 6.23
C SER A 88 -9.85 -15.91 6.48
N TRP A 89 -10.43 -16.99 7.02
CA TRP A 89 -9.66 -18.13 7.49
C TRP A 89 -10.28 -19.47 7.10
N PRO A 90 -9.51 -20.36 6.44
CA PRO A 90 -9.98 -21.72 6.12
C PRO A 90 -9.78 -22.64 7.33
N ARG A 91 -10.69 -22.56 8.29
CA ARG A 91 -10.60 -23.23 9.60
C ARG A 91 -10.51 -24.76 9.53
N ASP A 92 -10.98 -25.36 8.43
CA ASP A 92 -10.91 -26.81 8.24
C ASP A 92 -9.55 -27.25 7.67
N ASP A 93 -8.80 -26.32 7.05
CA ASP A 93 -7.50 -26.59 6.37
C ASP A 93 -6.31 -26.05 7.16
N LEU A 94 -6.47 -24.96 7.91
CA LEU A 94 -5.42 -24.29 8.66
C LEU A 94 -5.79 -24.14 10.15
N SER A 95 -4.86 -24.49 11.02
CA SER A 95 -5.09 -24.43 12.47
C SER A 95 -5.17 -22.97 12.98
N PHE A 96 -5.82 -22.79 14.13
CA PHE A 96 -5.91 -21.48 14.80
C PHE A 96 -4.57 -21.04 15.43
N GLU A 97 -3.62 -21.97 15.66
CA GLU A 97 -2.27 -21.65 16.09
C GLU A 97 -1.54 -20.85 15.00
N ILE A 98 -1.71 -21.23 13.72
CA ILE A 98 -1.16 -20.47 12.59
C ILE A 98 -1.80 -19.08 12.52
N LEU A 99 -3.12 -18.98 12.67
CA LEU A 99 -3.81 -17.69 12.74
C LEU A 99 -3.28 -16.83 13.89
N SER A 100 -3.04 -17.44 15.07
CA SER A 100 -2.48 -16.74 16.22
C SER A 100 -1.14 -16.08 15.91
N GLU A 101 -0.26 -16.75 15.15
CA GLU A 101 1.01 -16.17 14.73
C GLU A 101 0.81 -15.00 13.74
N VAL A 102 -0.14 -15.09 12.81
CA VAL A 102 -0.50 -13.97 11.91
C VAL A 102 -0.95 -12.75 12.73
N LEU A 103 -1.87 -12.97 13.69
CA LEU A 103 -2.40 -11.88 14.54
C LEU A 103 -1.30 -11.24 15.41
N LYS A 104 -0.35 -12.04 15.95
CA LYS A 104 0.80 -11.54 16.71
C LYS A 104 1.70 -10.65 15.84
N GLY A 105 2.00 -11.06 14.60
CA GLY A 105 2.79 -10.26 13.67
C GLY A 105 2.12 -8.92 13.36
N GLY A 106 0.82 -8.94 13.10
CA GLY A 106 0.05 -7.72 12.89
C GLY A 106 0.05 -6.80 14.11
N LEU A 107 -0.12 -7.37 15.30
CA LEU A 107 -0.09 -6.63 16.57
C LEU A 107 1.26 -5.94 16.81
N GLU A 108 2.38 -6.61 16.53
CA GLU A 108 3.73 -6.05 16.72
C GLU A 108 3.89 -4.74 15.92
N ILE A 109 3.50 -4.75 14.66
CA ILE A 109 3.63 -3.57 13.76
C ILE A 109 2.63 -2.47 14.17
N MET A 110 1.39 -2.83 14.49
CA MET A 110 0.40 -1.85 14.96
C MET A 110 0.85 -1.16 16.24
N GLN A 111 1.42 -1.90 17.18
CA GLN A 111 1.99 -1.34 18.41
C GLN A 111 3.17 -0.42 18.13
N SER A 112 4.08 -0.80 17.22
CA SER A 112 5.22 0.04 16.84
C SER A 112 4.78 1.37 16.18
N ALA A 113 3.64 1.37 15.49
CA ALA A 113 3.01 2.55 14.89
C ALA A 113 2.18 3.39 15.88
N GLY A 114 2.04 2.95 17.14
CA GLY A 114 1.13 3.58 18.11
C GLY A 114 -0.36 3.44 17.74
N CYS A 115 -0.70 2.49 16.86
CA CYS A 115 -2.05 2.25 16.37
C CYS A 115 -2.74 1.16 17.18
N ASN A 116 -3.86 1.47 17.83
CA ASN A 116 -4.57 0.51 18.65
C ASN A 116 -5.48 -0.39 17.81
N ILE A 117 -5.37 -1.70 17.97
CA ILE A 117 -6.36 -2.63 17.44
C ILE A 117 -7.57 -2.64 18.38
N ILE A 118 -8.72 -2.15 17.91
CA ILE A 118 -9.93 -1.98 18.72
C ILE A 118 -11.03 -2.98 18.40
N GLY A 119 -10.80 -3.89 17.47
CA GLY A 119 -11.76 -4.92 17.08
C GLY A 119 -11.46 -5.49 15.71
N GLY A 120 -12.49 -6.03 15.07
CA GLY A 120 -12.37 -6.60 13.73
C GLY A 120 -13.50 -7.57 13.42
N HIS A 121 -13.37 -8.24 12.29
CA HIS A 121 -14.32 -9.26 11.83
C HIS A 121 -13.59 -10.44 11.22
N SER A 122 -14.12 -11.65 11.44
CA SER A 122 -13.59 -12.87 10.83
C SER A 122 -14.69 -13.62 10.09
N ILE A 123 -14.33 -14.18 8.95
CA ILE A 123 -15.20 -15.06 8.16
C ILE A 123 -14.49 -16.37 7.87
N ASP A 124 -15.26 -17.41 7.61
CA ASP A 124 -14.79 -18.67 7.09
C ASP A 124 -14.70 -18.57 5.55
N ASP A 125 -13.53 -18.87 4.97
CA ASP A 125 -13.29 -18.81 3.53
C ASP A 125 -12.20 -19.83 3.17
N LYS A 126 -12.22 -20.32 1.96
CA LYS A 126 -11.23 -21.28 1.45
C LYS A 126 -9.82 -20.71 1.33
N GLU A 127 -9.70 -19.39 1.15
CA GLU A 127 -8.40 -18.71 1.05
C GLU A 127 -8.16 -17.83 2.29
N PRO A 128 -7.04 -18.00 2.99
CA PRO A 128 -6.71 -17.12 4.09
C PRO A 128 -6.43 -15.71 3.56
N LYS A 129 -7.01 -14.70 4.21
CA LYS A 129 -6.75 -13.28 3.95
C LYS A 129 -6.64 -12.56 5.28
N TYR A 130 -5.74 -11.62 5.34
CA TYR A 130 -5.53 -10.81 6.52
C TYR A 130 -5.20 -9.37 6.16
N GLY A 131 -5.68 -8.46 6.96
CA GLY A 131 -5.40 -7.04 6.83
C GLY A 131 -6.19 -6.20 7.82
N PHE A 132 -6.30 -4.92 7.52
CA PHE A 132 -6.88 -3.95 8.45
C PHE A 132 -7.67 -2.87 7.73
N ALA A 133 -8.71 -2.39 8.40
CA ALA A 133 -9.25 -1.07 8.20
C ALA A 133 -8.58 -0.14 9.21
N VAL A 134 -7.87 0.89 8.74
CA VAL A 134 -7.11 1.81 9.59
C VAL A 134 -7.73 3.19 9.57
N THR A 135 -7.82 3.80 10.75
CA THR A 135 -8.23 5.19 10.94
C THR A 135 -7.06 5.99 11.49
N GLY A 136 -6.76 7.09 10.82
CA GLY A 136 -5.75 8.06 11.25
C GLY A 136 -6.32 9.47 11.33
N ILE A 137 -5.53 10.39 11.89
CA ILE A 137 -5.83 11.82 12.00
C ILE A 137 -4.80 12.61 11.20
N ILE A 138 -5.28 13.60 10.44
CA ILE A 138 -4.44 14.58 9.74
C ILE A 138 -4.64 15.94 10.44
N ASN A 139 -3.59 16.44 11.08
CA ASN A 139 -3.63 17.72 11.77
C ASN A 139 -3.23 18.91 10.88
N GLU A 140 -2.42 18.65 9.87
CA GLU A 140 -1.80 19.69 9.05
C GLU A 140 -2.20 19.54 7.57
N VAL A 141 -1.27 19.11 6.74
CA VAL A 141 -1.42 18.99 5.30
C VAL A 141 -1.98 17.63 4.94
N ILE A 142 -2.98 17.60 4.06
CA ILE A 142 -3.40 16.40 3.35
C ILE A 142 -2.47 16.27 2.14
N TYR A 143 -1.57 15.29 2.17
CA TYR A 143 -0.81 14.96 0.98
C TYR A 143 -1.70 14.22 -0.01
N LYS A 144 -1.51 14.52 -1.27
CA LYS A 144 -2.21 13.86 -2.39
C LYS A 144 -1.18 13.37 -3.38
N LYS A 145 -1.47 12.27 -4.04
CA LYS A 145 -0.60 11.75 -5.09
C LYS A 145 -0.57 12.65 -6.33
N ARG A 146 -1.63 13.40 -6.62
CA ARG A 146 -1.78 14.28 -7.79
C ARG A 146 -1.50 15.75 -7.43
N ASN A 147 -0.24 16.09 -7.22
CA ASN A 147 0.17 17.48 -6.99
C ASN A 147 1.61 17.74 -7.45
N LEU A 148 2.07 17.00 -8.46
CA LEU A 148 3.42 17.17 -9.01
C LEU A 148 3.59 18.54 -9.66
N GLN A 149 4.77 19.13 -9.45
CA GLN A 149 5.15 20.43 -10.00
C GLN A 149 6.42 20.32 -10.84
N VAL A 150 6.57 21.22 -11.83
CA VAL A 150 7.81 21.29 -12.60
C VAL A 150 8.98 21.67 -11.69
N GLY A 151 10.03 20.89 -11.74
CA GLY A 151 11.23 21.04 -10.89
C GLY A 151 11.25 20.11 -9.68
N ASP A 152 10.17 19.38 -9.39
CA ASP A 152 10.17 18.37 -8.34
C ASP A 152 11.21 17.28 -8.61
N LYS A 153 11.73 16.72 -7.52
CA LYS A 153 12.59 15.53 -7.54
C LYS A 153 11.85 14.38 -6.93
N LEU A 154 11.97 13.20 -7.55
CA LEU A 154 11.41 11.97 -7.04
C LEU A 154 12.36 11.30 -6.06
N PHE A 155 11.82 10.85 -4.94
CA PHE A 155 12.52 10.06 -3.93
C PHE A 155 11.77 8.75 -3.72
N LEU A 156 12.48 7.64 -3.82
CA LEU A 156 11.97 6.32 -3.47
C LEU A 156 12.61 5.88 -2.16
N THR A 157 11.81 5.75 -1.11
CA THR A 157 12.30 5.55 0.26
C THR A 157 12.60 4.11 0.62
N LYS A 158 12.19 3.15 -0.23
CA LYS A 158 12.48 1.72 -0.10
C LYS A 158 12.84 1.13 -1.46
N PRO A 159 13.70 0.09 -1.51
CA PRO A 159 14.03 -0.55 -2.77
C PRO A 159 12.84 -1.31 -3.36
N LEU A 160 12.78 -1.38 -4.69
CA LEU A 160 11.82 -2.19 -5.44
C LEU A 160 12.23 -3.66 -5.49
N GLY A 161 11.30 -4.54 -5.86
CA GLY A 161 11.57 -5.95 -6.11
C GLY A 161 10.83 -6.92 -5.19
N SER A 162 10.03 -6.44 -4.24
CA SER A 162 9.26 -7.28 -3.32
C SER A 162 8.38 -8.28 -4.05
N GLY A 163 7.65 -7.85 -5.09
CA GLY A 163 6.80 -8.74 -5.88
C GLY A 163 7.56 -9.84 -6.63
N ILE A 164 8.80 -9.58 -7.07
CA ILE A 164 9.65 -10.58 -7.72
C ILE A 164 10.05 -11.64 -6.70
N ILE A 165 10.52 -11.22 -5.52
CA ILE A 165 10.93 -12.16 -4.45
C ILE A 165 9.73 -12.95 -3.94
N SER A 166 8.56 -12.32 -3.72
CA SER A 166 7.33 -13.03 -3.35
C SER A 166 6.93 -14.08 -4.41
N SER A 167 7.18 -13.80 -5.69
CA SER A 167 6.97 -14.79 -6.77
C SER A 167 7.97 -15.95 -6.70
N ALA A 168 9.21 -15.69 -6.29
CA ALA A 168 10.22 -16.72 -6.05
C ALA A 168 9.87 -17.58 -4.82
N ILE A 169 9.35 -16.99 -3.74
CA ILE A 169 8.83 -17.68 -2.57
C ILE A 169 7.71 -18.63 -2.99
N LYS A 170 6.71 -18.14 -3.69
CA LYS A 170 5.58 -18.95 -4.19
C LYS A 170 6.01 -20.13 -5.05
N LYS A 171 7.18 -20.05 -5.70
CA LYS A 171 7.77 -21.12 -6.50
C LYS A 171 8.75 -22.01 -5.71
N ASN A 172 8.91 -21.78 -4.40
CA ASN A 172 9.85 -22.49 -3.54
C ASN A 172 11.32 -22.42 -4.01
N ILE A 173 11.75 -21.29 -4.57
CA ILE A 173 13.11 -21.07 -5.07
C ILE A 173 13.82 -19.88 -4.41
N ALA A 174 13.13 -19.16 -3.55
CA ALA A 174 13.73 -18.03 -2.84
C ALA A 174 14.71 -18.51 -1.78
N SER A 175 15.89 -17.87 -1.69
CA SER A 175 16.84 -18.12 -0.61
C SER A 175 16.35 -17.52 0.70
N GLU A 176 16.77 -18.08 1.83
CA GLU A 176 16.45 -17.54 3.18
C GLU A 176 16.89 -16.07 3.34
N LYS A 177 18.02 -15.71 2.74
CA LYS A 177 18.51 -14.31 2.74
C LYS A 177 17.56 -13.38 1.98
N ALA A 178 17.09 -13.80 0.81
CA ALA A 178 16.13 -13.01 0.03
C ALA A 178 14.79 -12.87 0.77
N ILE A 179 14.32 -13.94 1.43
CA ILE A 179 13.11 -13.92 2.25
C ILE A 179 13.28 -12.92 3.41
N SER A 180 14.39 -13.01 4.14
CA SER A 180 14.68 -12.10 5.26
C SER A 180 14.75 -10.64 4.82
N GLU A 181 15.43 -10.34 3.71
CA GLU A 181 15.57 -8.98 3.20
C GLU A 181 14.22 -8.40 2.75
N VAL A 182 13.44 -9.15 1.96
CA VAL A 182 12.14 -8.69 1.49
C VAL A 182 11.15 -8.51 2.64
N THR A 183 11.16 -9.40 3.63
CA THR A 183 10.34 -9.27 4.84
C THR A 183 10.66 -7.99 5.58
N LYS A 184 11.95 -7.68 5.77
CA LYS A 184 12.40 -6.43 6.40
C LYS A 184 11.91 -5.20 5.63
N VAL A 185 12.07 -5.18 4.31
CA VAL A 185 11.62 -4.06 3.45
C VAL A 185 10.11 -3.86 3.57
N MET A 186 9.33 -4.94 3.44
CA MET A 186 7.86 -4.86 3.46
C MET A 186 7.28 -4.56 4.84
N SER A 187 7.92 -5.01 5.93
CA SER A 187 7.46 -4.76 7.31
C SER A 187 7.95 -3.46 7.91
N THR A 188 8.87 -2.75 7.26
CA THR A 188 9.32 -1.41 7.70
C THR A 188 8.21 -0.39 7.47
N LEU A 189 7.86 0.42 8.48
CA LEU A 189 6.89 1.49 8.35
C LEU A 189 7.38 2.63 7.46
N ASN A 190 6.46 3.40 6.91
CA ASN A 190 6.73 4.61 6.12
C ASN A 190 6.61 5.90 6.95
N ASP A 191 6.52 5.79 8.28
CA ASP A 191 6.41 6.89 9.24
C ASP A 191 7.56 7.91 9.12
N LYS A 192 8.81 7.42 9.11
CA LYS A 192 10.00 8.28 8.96
C LYS A 192 10.08 8.95 7.59
N ALA A 193 9.63 8.26 6.55
CA ALA A 193 9.54 8.84 5.22
C ALA A 193 8.56 10.02 5.20
N LEU A 194 7.42 9.88 5.86
CA LEU A 194 6.46 10.98 6.02
C LEU A 194 7.05 12.14 6.83
N GLU A 195 7.75 11.88 7.95
CA GLU A 195 8.41 12.93 8.75
C GLU A 195 9.34 13.78 7.87
N VAL A 196 10.23 13.14 7.12
CA VAL A 196 11.15 13.83 6.19
C VAL A 196 10.38 14.57 5.09
N ALA A 197 9.32 13.97 4.53
CA ALA A 197 8.51 14.61 3.50
C ALA A 197 7.82 15.89 4.03
N LYS A 198 7.38 15.90 5.30
CA LYS A 198 6.83 17.10 5.97
C LYS A 198 7.90 18.17 6.16
N GLU A 199 9.08 17.81 6.65
CA GLU A 199 10.20 18.74 6.84
C GLU A 199 10.62 19.40 5.52
N LEU A 200 10.61 18.65 4.43
CA LEU A 200 10.99 19.14 3.10
C LEU A 200 9.83 19.77 2.32
N ASN A 201 8.63 19.84 2.90
CA ASN A 201 7.42 20.33 2.24
C ASN A 201 7.18 19.65 0.90
N ALA A 202 7.16 18.32 0.86
CA ALA A 202 6.90 17.56 -0.35
C ALA A 202 5.56 17.98 -0.99
N ASN A 203 5.52 18.04 -2.32
CA ASN A 203 4.32 18.44 -3.06
C ASN A 203 3.32 17.30 -3.20
N ALA A 204 3.80 16.06 -3.36
CA ALA A 204 2.98 14.87 -3.56
C ALA A 204 3.63 13.66 -2.90
N ILE A 205 2.81 12.76 -2.41
CA ILE A 205 3.25 11.47 -1.83
C ILE A 205 2.28 10.39 -2.33
N THR A 206 2.80 9.20 -2.55
CA THR A 206 2.06 7.94 -2.70
C THR A 206 2.94 6.80 -2.25
N ASP A 207 2.37 5.69 -1.86
CA ASP A 207 3.12 4.46 -1.68
C ASP A 207 3.16 3.64 -2.99
N VAL A 208 4.11 2.72 -3.10
CA VAL A 208 4.28 1.87 -4.29
C VAL A 208 3.96 0.43 -3.93
N THR A 209 2.86 -0.08 -4.47
CA THR A 209 2.35 -1.42 -4.22
C THR A 209 2.20 -2.25 -5.49
N GLY A 210 1.09 -2.94 -5.69
CA GLY A 210 0.87 -3.93 -6.74
C GLY A 210 0.92 -3.41 -8.18
N PHE A 211 0.75 -2.12 -8.41
CA PHE A 211 0.83 -1.51 -9.75
C PHE A 211 2.27 -1.22 -10.19
N GLY A 212 3.22 -1.29 -9.26
CA GLY A 212 4.63 -1.00 -9.50
C GLY A 212 4.93 0.49 -9.69
N LEU A 213 6.20 0.84 -9.78
CA LEU A 213 6.65 2.22 -9.84
C LEU A 213 5.97 3.03 -10.96
N LEU A 214 5.94 2.50 -12.18
CA LEU A 214 5.35 3.22 -13.32
C LEU A 214 3.86 3.41 -13.17
N GLY A 215 3.13 2.42 -12.65
CA GLY A 215 1.69 2.53 -12.42
C GLY A 215 1.36 3.67 -11.45
N HIS A 216 2.04 3.72 -10.30
CA HIS A 216 1.83 4.79 -9.32
C HIS A 216 2.31 6.16 -9.82
N LEU A 217 3.42 6.23 -10.57
CA LEU A 217 3.86 7.50 -11.17
C LEU A 217 2.87 8.03 -12.21
N ILE A 218 2.25 7.17 -13.02
CA ILE A 218 1.20 7.56 -13.95
C ILE A 218 -0.01 8.11 -13.20
N GLU A 219 -0.38 7.52 -12.06
CA GLU A 219 -1.43 8.06 -11.20
C GLU A 219 -1.05 9.42 -10.60
N MET A 220 0.22 9.59 -10.18
CA MET A 220 0.71 10.88 -9.67
C MET A 220 0.71 11.97 -10.75
N VAL A 221 1.11 11.64 -11.96
CA VAL A 221 1.05 12.58 -13.11
C VAL A 221 -0.42 12.93 -13.41
N GLY A 222 -1.31 11.94 -13.47
CA GLY A 222 -2.72 12.15 -13.78
C GLY A 222 -2.91 13.03 -15.02
N ASP A 223 -3.67 14.12 -14.88
CA ASP A 223 -3.93 15.08 -15.93
C ASP A 223 -2.96 16.29 -15.92
N ALA A 224 -1.91 16.24 -15.10
CA ALA A 224 -0.93 17.33 -15.02
C ALA A 224 -0.09 17.40 -16.29
N SER A 225 0.19 18.63 -16.77
CA SER A 225 1.07 18.87 -17.92
C SER A 225 2.55 18.81 -17.51
N VAL A 226 2.97 17.68 -16.94
CA VAL A 226 4.35 17.44 -16.49
C VAL A 226 4.88 16.14 -17.10
N THR A 227 6.19 16.08 -17.31
CA THR A 227 6.90 14.86 -17.71
C THR A 227 7.82 14.43 -16.58
N VAL A 228 7.78 13.14 -16.25
CA VAL A 228 8.65 12.54 -15.23
C VAL A 228 9.79 11.81 -15.91
N ASN A 229 11.04 12.18 -15.59
CA ASN A 229 12.23 11.50 -16.06
C ASN A 229 12.73 10.52 -15.00
N ILE A 230 12.86 9.24 -15.37
CA ILE A 230 13.36 8.19 -14.49
C ILE A 230 14.72 7.73 -15.00
N TYR A 231 15.73 7.83 -14.15
CA TYR A 231 17.07 7.31 -14.41
C TYR A 231 17.16 5.92 -13.77
N LEU A 232 17.06 4.87 -14.59
CA LEU A 232 16.92 3.49 -14.12
C LEU A 232 18.10 3.04 -13.24
N GLU A 233 19.29 3.54 -13.51
CA GLU A 233 20.50 3.27 -12.73
C GLU A 233 20.42 3.80 -11.29
N ASN A 234 19.56 4.78 -11.04
CA ASN A 234 19.35 5.39 -9.71
C ASN A 234 18.18 4.77 -8.95
N VAL A 235 17.40 3.88 -9.56
CA VAL A 235 16.28 3.22 -8.89
C VAL A 235 16.82 2.12 -7.98
N PRO A 236 16.61 2.22 -6.65
CA PRO A 236 17.07 1.19 -5.73
C PRO A 236 16.24 -0.08 -5.91
N VAL A 237 16.91 -1.21 -6.05
CA VAL A 237 16.30 -2.53 -6.23
C VAL A 237 16.97 -3.52 -5.29
N ILE A 238 16.19 -4.37 -4.62
CA ILE A 238 16.69 -5.47 -3.81
C ILE A 238 17.57 -6.36 -4.68
N GLU A 239 18.80 -6.64 -4.25
CA GLU A 239 19.79 -7.34 -5.08
C GLU A 239 19.29 -8.70 -5.58
N PHE A 240 18.70 -9.50 -4.71
CA PHE A 240 18.10 -10.79 -5.06
C PHE A 240 16.98 -10.68 -6.09
N ALA A 241 16.26 -9.57 -6.14
CA ALA A 241 15.21 -9.38 -7.13
C ALA A 241 15.77 -9.30 -8.56
N LYS A 242 16.95 -8.71 -8.74
CA LYS A 242 17.63 -8.66 -10.05
C LYS A 242 18.01 -10.06 -10.52
N GLU A 243 18.53 -10.89 -9.62
CA GLU A 243 18.88 -12.29 -9.93
C GLU A 243 17.65 -13.09 -10.36
N TYR A 244 16.58 -13.06 -9.57
CA TYR A 244 15.34 -13.78 -9.90
C TYR A 244 14.70 -13.26 -11.20
N PHE A 245 14.70 -11.96 -11.43
CA PHE A 245 14.20 -11.37 -12.67
C PHE A 245 14.96 -11.89 -13.89
N ASN A 246 16.30 -11.92 -13.84
CA ASN A 246 17.14 -12.44 -14.91
C ASN A 246 16.88 -13.93 -15.19
N ASN A 247 16.41 -14.67 -14.20
CA ASN A 247 15.98 -16.06 -14.31
C ASN A 247 14.50 -16.22 -14.73
N GLY A 248 13.85 -15.15 -15.18
CA GLY A 248 12.47 -15.17 -15.68
C GLY A 248 11.40 -15.24 -14.59
N ILE A 249 11.73 -14.86 -13.34
CA ILE A 249 10.80 -14.83 -12.23
C ILE A 249 10.25 -13.42 -12.06
N TYR A 250 8.95 -13.28 -12.24
CA TYR A 250 8.24 -12.00 -12.01
C TYR A 250 6.77 -12.28 -11.69
N PRO A 251 6.08 -11.31 -11.03
CA PRO A 251 4.66 -11.42 -10.71
C PRO A 251 3.79 -11.59 -11.97
N SER A 252 2.72 -12.38 -11.86
CA SER A 252 1.76 -12.53 -12.96
C SER A 252 1.11 -11.23 -13.42
N GLY A 253 1.02 -10.24 -12.51
CA GLY A 253 0.51 -8.90 -12.80
C GLY A 253 1.46 -8.01 -13.60
N SER A 254 2.77 -8.32 -13.65
CA SER A 254 3.79 -7.45 -14.26
C SER A 254 3.51 -7.15 -15.73
N LYS A 255 3.04 -8.15 -16.50
CA LYS A 255 2.69 -7.93 -17.90
C LYS A 255 1.54 -6.93 -18.05
N ARG A 256 0.48 -7.06 -17.25
CA ARG A 256 -0.66 -6.14 -17.28
C ARG A 256 -0.24 -4.72 -16.88
N ASN A 257 0.63 -4.60 -15.86
CA ASN A 257 1.18 -3.32 -15.43
C ASN A 257 2.02 -2.68 -16.53
N PHE A 258 2.88 -3.47 -17.21
CA PHE A 258 3.68 -3.02 -18.33
C PHE A 258 2.82 -2.55 -19.50
N ASP A 259 1.81 -3.36 -19.91
CA ASP A 259 0.92 -3.03 -21.01
C ASP A 259 0.12 -1.74 -20.73
N ALA A 260 -0.30 -1.55 -19.46
CA ALA A 260 -1.01 -0.32 -19.03
C ALA A 260 -0.08 0.91 -19.00
N ALA A 261 1.19 0.73 -18.61
CA ALA A 261 2.15 1.82 -18.52
C ALA A 261 2.69 2.25 -19.89
N ARG A 262 2.79 1.31 -20.85
CA ARG A 262 3.41 1.53 -22.16
C ARG A 262 2.77 2.68 -22.96
N GLU A 263 1.47 2.90 -22.81
CA GLU A 263 0.76 3.98 -23.51
C GLU A 263 1.18 5.38 -23.02
N ASN A 264 1.77 5.48 -21.82
CA ASN A 264 2.13 6.73 -21.14
C ASN A 264 3.66 6.88 -20.94
N THR A 265 4.46 5.97 -21.50
CA THR A 265 5.92 5.99 -21.37
C THR A 265 6.60 5.96 -22.73
N ASN A 266 7.67 6.75 -22.88
CA ASN A 266 8.52 6.81 -24.07
C ASN A 266 9.84 6.09 -23.81
#